data_a48a47e7c76e64f214dfc770de7e0cf6
#
_entry.id   a48a47e7c76e64f214dfc770de7e0cf6
#
_cell.length_a   1.000
_cell.length_b   1.000
_cell.length_c   1.000
_cell.angle_alpha   90.00
_cell.angle_beta   90.00
_cell.angle_gamma   90.00
#
_symmetry.space_group_name_H-M   'P 1'
#
loop_
_entity.id
_entity.type
_entity.pdbx_description
1 polymer ?
#
loop_
_entity_poly.entity_id
_entity_poly.type
_entity_poly.pdbx_seq_one_letter_code
_entity_poly.pdbx_strand_id
1 'polypeptide(L)'
;TGTLAPLKIRPIVVDAEYVRKNLSTPHIAIVDGRDGAFYDGVETGDSMGHPHRTGHVAGAHSVPHTSITDDQLMLKSPVARAELFTKAGVRPDDTGMGYCHIGQQTTAMLFAARTLGHRVLLYDGSFEDWSRHEGYPVDNPSAKQGGK
;
A
#
# COMPACT_ATOMS: atom_id res chain seq x y z
N THR A 1 -39.88 4.99 13.85
CA THR A 1 -38.76 4.02 14.05
C THR A 1 -38.60 3.23 12.77
N GLY A 2 -37.45 3.44 12.08
CA GLY A 2 -37.11 2.67 10.89
C GLY A 2 -36.33 1.42 11.29
N THR A 3 -36.43 0.36 10.50
CA THR A 3 -35.64 -0.86 10.63
C THR A 3 -34.53 -0.80 9.60
N LEU A 4 -33.24 -0.84 10.04
CA LEU A 4 -32.11 -0.94 9.14
C LEU A 4 -31.97 -2.38 8.64
N ALA A 5 -31.69 -2.53 7.35
CA ALA A 5 -31.31 -3.83 6.81
C ALA A 5 -30.00 -4.34 7.45
N PRO A 6 -29.82 -5.66 7.60
CA PRO A 6 -28.57 -6.21 8.12
C PRO A 6 -27.37 -5.74 7.31
N LEU A 7 -26.35 -5.26 8.00
CA LEU A 7 -25.10 -4.83 7.37
C LEU A 7 -24.38 -6.03 6.77
N LYS A 8 -24.11 -6.01 5.47
CA LYS A 8 -23.25 -7.00 4.81
C LYS A 8 -21.80 -6.51 4.90
N ILE A 9 -21.07 -6.95 5.91
CA ILE A 9 -19.64 -6.66 6.06
C ILE A 9 -18.89 -7.52 5.05
N ARG A 10 -18.04 -6.88 4.24
CA ARG A 10 -17.07 -7.58 3.40
C ARG A 10 -15.71 -7.52 4.11
N PRO A 11 -15.05 -8.65 4.35
CA PRO A 11 -13.70 -8.65 4.90
C PRO A 11 -12.75 -8.01 3.86
N ILE A 12 -12.23 -6.84 4.19
CA ILE A 12 -11.25 -6.13 3.36
C ILE A 12 -9.91 -5.97 4.07
N VAL A 13 -9.85 -6.30 5.36
CA VAL A 13 -8.62 -6.25 6.15
C VAL A 13 -7.96 -7.61 6.11
N VAL A 14 -6.65 -7.62 5.87
CA VAL A 14 -5.82 -8.82 5.80
C VAL A 14 -4.62 -8.68 6.74
N ASP A 15 -4.06 -9.80 7.16
CA ASP A 15 -2.88 -9.87 8.03
C ASP A 15 -1.57 -10.06 7.23
N ALA A 16 -0.45 -10.01 7.93
CA ALA A 16 0.88 -10.19 7.35
C ALA A 16 1.05 -11.55 6.66
N GLU A 17 0.46 -12.62 7.20
CA GLU A 17 0.54 -13.95 6.62
C GLU A 17 -0.21 -14.04 5.29
N TYR A 18 -1.35 -13.37 5.18
CA TYR A 18 -2.07 -13.26 3.91
C TYR A 18 -1.23 -12.52 2.87
N VAL A 19 -0.60 -11.38 3.25
CA VAL A 19 0.32 -10.64 2.37
C VAL A 19 1.46 -11.54 1.91
N ARG A 20 2.13 -12.22 2.86
CA ARG A 20 3.24 -13.12 2.58
C ARG A 20 2.90 -14.21 1.58
N LYS A 21 1.73 -14.82 1.71
CA LYS A 21 1.25 -15.87 0.79
C LYS A 21 0.95 -15.34 -0.61
N ASN A 22 0.71 -14.05 -0.75
CA ASN A 22 0.28 -13.44 -2.00
C ASN A 22 1.34 -12.55 -2.67
N LEU A 23 2.61 -12.59 -2.24
CA LEU A 23 3.70 -11.77 -2.81
C LEU A 23 3.87 -11.93 -4.33
N SER A 24 3.55 -13.11 -4.86
CA SER A 24 3.69 -13.42 -6.30
C SER A 24 2.40 -13.97 -6.92
N THR A 25 1.27 -13.77 -6.25
CA THR A 25 -0.01 -14.26 -6.76
C THR A 25 -0.47 -13.37 -7.91
N PRO A 26 -0.78 -13.94 -9.09
CA PRO A 26 -1.30 -13.17 -10.22
C PRO A 26 -2.57 -12.40 -9.84
N HIS A 27 -2.73 -11.22 -10.41
CA HIS A 27 -3.86 -10.33 -10.19
C HIS A 27 -4.03 -9.82 -8.74
N ILE A 28 -2.97 -9.91 -7.93
CA ILE A 28 -2.85 -9.20 -6.66
C ILE A 28 -1.64 -8.27 -6.76
N ALA A 29 -1.87 -6.97 -6.68
CA ALA A 29 -0.84 -5.96 -6.63
C ALA A 29 -0.69 -5.47 -5.19
N ILE A 30 0.48 -5.67 -4.59
CA ILE A 30 0.83 -5.10 -3.30
C ILE A 30 1.25 -3.65 -3.53
N VAL A 31 0.64 -2.71 -2.84
CA VAL A 31 0.84 -1.27 -3.10
C VAL A 31 1.24 -0.55 -1.83
N ASP A 32 2.41 0.08 -1.89
CA ASP A 32 2.93 0.94 -0.83
C ASP A 32 2.38 2.36 -0.99
N GLY A 33 1.65 2.84 0.01
CA GLY A 33 1.08 4.19 0.04
C GLY A 33 1.97 5.23 0.72
N ARG A 34 3.21 4.86 1.16
CA ARG A 34 4.16 5.79 1.76
C ARG A 34 4.83 6.66 0.69
N ASP A 35 5.47 7.75 1.11
CA ASP A 35 6.27 8.57 0.21
C ASP A 35 7.50 7.80 -0.30
N GLY A 36 7.99 8.19 -1.49
CA GLY A 36 9.05 7.48 -2.22
C GLY A 36 10.33 7.27 -1.42
N ALA A 37 10.72 8.23 -0.55
CA ALA A 37 11.91 8.10 0.28
C ALA A 37 11.87 6.89 1.22
N PHE A 38 10.69 6.55 1.75
CA PHE A 38 10.49 5.34 2.56
C PHE A 38 10.46 4.07 1.70
N TYR A 39 9.80 4.14 0.55
CA TYR A 39 9.76 3.03 -0.39
C TYR A 39 11.16 2.66 -0.89
N ASP A 40 11.96 3.64 -1.26
CA ASP A 40 13.32 3.46 -1.76
C ASP A 40 14.33 3.08 -0.65
N GLY A 41 13.92 3.17 0.61
CA GLY A 41 14.76 2.84 1.77
C GLY A 41 15.78 3.92 2.10
N VAL A 42 15.59 5.15 1.62
CA VAL A 42 16.39 6.33 1.97
C VAL A 42 16.04 6.81 3.37
N GLU A 43 14.75 6.77 3.69
CA GLU A 43 14.23 7.09 5.01
C GLU A 43 13.67 5.86 5.70
N THR A 44 13.76 5.84 7.03
CA THR A 44 13.12 4.82 7.85
C THR A 44 12.01 5.43 8.67
N GLY A 45 10.87 4.75 8.72
CA GLY A 45 9.81 5.08 9.66
C GLY A 45 10.23 4.66 11.06
N ASP A 46 9.84 5.49 12.02
CA ASP A 46 9.91 5.15 13.44
C ASP A 46 8.51 5.40 14.00
N SER A 47 7.80 4.34 14.33
CA SER A 47 6.60 4.50 15.09
C SER A 47 6.78 3.86 16.45
N MET A 48 6.43 4.61 17.48
CA MET A 48 6.48 4.18 18.89
C MET A 48 7.88 3.77 19.38
N GLY A 49 8.97 4.38 18.84
CA GLY A 49 10.34 4.15 19.29
C GLY A 49 10.96 2.82 18.80
N HIS A 50 10.35 2.20 17.79
CA HIS A 50 10.88 0.99 17.15
C HIS A 50 11.24 1.30 15.69
N PRO A 51 12.54 1.38 15.34
CA PRO A 51 12.97 1.62 13.98
C PRO A 51 12.50 0.46 13.08
N HIS A 52 11.93 0.83 11.94
CA HIS A 52 11.57 -0.14 10.90
C HIS A 52 12.82 -0.58 10.13
N ARG A 53 12.76 -1.75 9.52
CA ARG A 53 13.67 -2.05 8.41
C ARG A 53 13.44 -1.03 7.30
N THR A 54 14.48 -0.67 6.56
CA THR A 54 14.39 0.28 5.44
C THR A 54 13.97 -0.42 4.16
N GLY A 55 13.22 0.27 3.30
CA GLY A 55 12.71 -0.25 2.04
C GLY A 55 11.22 -0.58 2.09
N HIS A 56 10.79 -1.54 1.29
CA HIS A 56 9.37 -1.89 1.10
C HIS A 56 9.15 -3.40 1.09
N VAL A 57 7.89 -3.83 1.21
CA VAL A 57 7.50 -5.25 1.04
C VAL A 57 7.96 -5.71 -0.34
N ALA A 58 8.68 -6.83 -0.42
CA ALA A 58 9.26 -7.29 -1.66
C ALA A 58 8.22 -7.41 -2.79
N GLY A 59 8.54 -6.82 -3.94
CA GLY A 59 7.67 -6.79 -5.10
C GLY A 59 6.50 -5.81 -5.02
N ALA A 60 6.42 -4.96 -3.99
CA ALA A 60 5.38 -3.93 -3.91
C ALA A 60 5.57 -2.82 -4.94
N HIS A 61 4.46 -2.23 -5.35
CA HIS A 61 4.38 -1.07 -6.23
C HIS A 61 4.25 0.21 -5.40
N SER A 62 4.89 1.32 -5.80
CA SER A 62 4.79 2.59 -5.09
C SER A 62 3.69 3.47 -5.68
N VAL A 63 2.67 3.77 -4.87
CA VAL A 63 1.66 4.80 -5.17
C VAL A 63 1.48 5.65 -3.91
N PRO A 64 2.31 6.70 -3.72
CA PRO A 64 2.23 7.55 -2.54
C PRO A 64 0.84 8.14 -2.36
N HIS A 65 0.31 8.10 -1.13
CA HIS A 65 -1.01 8.66 -0.82
C HIS A 65 -1.11 10.16 -1.17
N THR A 66 0.00 10.88 -1.12
CA THR A 66 0.10 12.28 -1.50
C THR A 66 -0.06 12.52 -3.00
N SER A 67 0.15 11.49 -3.83
CA SER A 67 0.08 11.62 -5.28
C SER A 67 -1.35 11.60 -5.85
N ILE A 68 -2.33 11.13 -5.07
CA ILE A 68 -3.72 10.95 -5.53
C ILE A 68 -4.55 12.23 -5.51
N THR A 69 -4.08 13.26 -4.83
CA THR A 69 -4.74 14.56 -4.72
C THR A 69 -3.94 15.64 -5.45
N ASP A 70 -4.60 16.74 -5.75
CA ASP A 70 -3.97 17.99 -6.19
C ASP A 70 -3.54 18.86 -4.99
N ASP A 71 -3.01 20.07 -5.29
CA ASP A 71 -2.53 21.02 -4.29
C ASP A 71 -3.66 21.61 -3.41
N GLN A 72 -4.92 21.40 -3.78
CA GLN A 72 -6.10 21.78 -3.02
C GLN A 72 -6.68 20.60 -2.22
N LEU A 73 -5.95 19.50 -2.14
CA LEU A 73 -6.34 18.24 -1.49
C LEU A 73 -7.60 17.58 -2.10
N MET A 74 -7.94 17.94 -3.33
CA MET A 74 -9.02 17.30 -4.06
C MET A 74 -8.49 16.10 -4.84
N LEU A 75 -9.28 15.04 -4.92
CA LEU A 75 -8.90 13.89 -5.74
C LEU A 75 -8.67 14.32 -7.19
N LYS A 76 -7.52 13.96 -7.74
CA LYS A 76 -7.23 14.12 -9.16
C LYS A 76 -8.31 13.45 -10.02
N SER A 77 -8.41 13.84 -11.28
CA SER A 77 -9.38 13.24 -12.20
C SER A 77 -9.23 11.71 -12.26
N PRO A 78 -10.28 10.96 -12.61
CA PRO A 78 -10.18 9.51 -12.75
C PRO A 78 -9.07 9.07 -13.72
N VAL A 79 -8.88 9.80 -14.82
CA VAL A 79 -7.82 9.52 -15.80
C VAL A 79 -6.44 9.68 -15.18
N ALA A 80 -6.17 10.80 -14.50
CA ALA A 80 -4.88 11.05 -13.87
C ALA A 80 -4.58 10.03 -12.76
N ARG A 81 -5.59 9.60 -12.00
CA ARG A 81 -5.42 8.55 -10.99
C ARG A 81 -5.14 7.19 -11.63
N ALA A 82 -5.86 6.82 -12.69
CA ALA A 82 -5.61 5.56 -13.40
C ALA A 82 -4.18 5.52 -13.96
N GLU A 83 -3.66 6.63 -14.48
CA GLU A 83 -2.28 6.74 -14.92
C GLU A 83 -1.26 6.52 -13.80
N LEU A 84 -1.52 7.01 -12.57
CA LEU A 84 -0.64 6.79 -11.43
C LEU A 84 -0.50 5.28 -11.13
N PHE A 85 -1.61 4.56 -11.05
CA PHE A 85 -1.58 3.11 -10.81
C PHE A 85 -0.92 2.35 -11.95
N THR A 86 -1.25 2.69 -13.20
CA THR A 86 -0.66 2.05 -14.39
C THR A 86 0.87 2.28 -14.45
N LYS A 87 1.33 3.50 -14.21
CA LYS A 87 2.76 3.83 -14.16
C LYS A 87 3.50 3.08 -13.05
N ALA A 88 2.83 2.85 -11.92
CA ALA A 88 3.36 2.03 -10.84
C ALA A 88 3.38 0.52 -11.17
N GLY A 89 2.75 0.09 -12.26
CA GLY A 89 2.68 -1.31 -12.67
C GLY A 89 1.45 -2.05 -12.16
N VAL A 90 0.47 -1.34 -11.57
CA VAL A 90 -0.81 -1.92 -11.14
C VAL A 90 -1.77 -1.95 -12.33
N ARG A 91 -2.25 -3.15 -12.67
CA ARG A 91 -3.16 -3.32 -13.81
C ARG A 91 -4.60 -3.05 -13.42
N PRO A 92 -5.49 -2.66 -14.34
CA PRO A 92 -6.89 -2.36 -14.05
C PRO A 92 -7.68 -3.52 -13.43
N ASP A 93 -7.31 -4.76 -13.71
CA ASP A 93 -7.94 -5.97 -13.20
C ASP A 93 -7.30 -6.54 -11.92
N ASP A 94 -6.24 -5.91 -11.43
CA ASP A 94 -5.59 -6.32 -10.18
C ASP A 94 -6.45 -5.95 -8.97
N THR A 95 -6.42 -6.83 -7.97
CA THR A 95 -6.83 -6.47 -6.61
C THR A 95 -5.70 -5.70 -5.95
N GLY A 96 -5.93 -4.44 -5.60
CA GLY A 96 -4.95 -3.62 -4.89
C GLY A 96 -4.92 -3.97 -3.40
N MET A 97 -3.82 -4.52 -2.92
CA MET A 97 -3.58 -4.77 -1.51
C MET A 97 -2.64 -3.70 -0.96
N GLY A 98 -3.19 -2.73 -0.23
CA GLY A 98 -2.45 -1.55 0.19
C GLY A 98 -1.94 -1.63 1.61
N TYR A 99 -0.78 -1.01 1.84
CA TYR A 99 -0.18 -0.78 3.15
C TYR A 99 0.53 0.59 3.18
N CYS A 100 0.85 1.09 4.37
CA CYS A 100 1.72 2.26 4.58
C CYS A 100 2.62 2.06 5.81
N HIS A 101 2.71 3.02 6.71
CA HIS A 101 3.41 2.82 8.00
C HIS A 101 2.56 1.99 8.97
N ILE A 102 1.30 2.42 9.20
CA ILE A 102 0.38 1.89 10.21
C ILE A 102 -1.08 1.79 9.69
N GLY A 103 -1.29 1.66 8.39
CA GLY A 103 -2.60 1.47 7.77
C GLY A 103 -3.41 2.75 7.46
N GLN A 104 -3.10 3.91 8.03
CA GLN A 104 -3.92 5.12 7.87
C GLN A 104 -3.82 5.75 6.47
N GLN A 105 -2.62 6.10 6.01
CA GLN A 105 -2.38 6.81 4.74
C GLN A 105 -2.86 6.00 3.54
N THR A 106 -2.64 4.69 3.58
CA THR A 106 -3.04 3.79 2.50
C THR A 106 -4.55 3.71 2.30
N THR A 107 -5.36 4.06 3.30
CA THR A 107 -6.82 4.08 3.14
C THR A 107 -7.27 5.08 2.08
N ALA A 108 -6.60 6.24 1.99
CA ALA A 108 -6.87 7.25 0.96
C ALA A 108 -6.48 6.74 -0.43
N MET A 109 -5.31 6.11 -0.55
CA MET A 109 -4.85 5.49 -1.80
C MET A 109 -5.79 4.36 -2.24
N LEU A 110 -6.20 3.48 -1.33
CA LEU A 110 -7.16 2.39 -1.62
C LEU A 110 -8.55 2.93 -1.99
N PHE A 111 -8.99 4.03 -1.37
CA PHE A 111 -10.21 4.71 -1.78
C PHE A 111 -10.12 5.19 -3.22
N ALA A 112 -8.99 5.84 -3.59
CA ALA A 112 -8.75 6.26 -4.96
C ALA A 112 -8.77 5.08 -5.96
N ALA A 113 -8.11 3.96 -5.64
CA ALA A 113 -8.14 2.74 -6.44
C ALA A 113 -9.58 2.19 -6.59
N ARG A 114 -10.32 2.14 -5.49
CA ARG A 114 -11.70 1.64 -5.49
C ARG A 114 -12.63 2.47 -6.38
N THR A 115 -12.46 3.79 -6.43
CA THR A 115 -13.26 4.67 -7.31
C THR A 115 -12.95 4.47 -8.80
N LEU A 116 -11.84 3.78 -9.11
CA LEU A 116 -11.48 3.35 -10.47
C LEU A 116 -11.98 1.93 -10.80
N GLY A 117 -12.63 1.27 -9.84
CA GLY A 117 -13.18 -0.07 -10.04
C GLY A 117 -12.31 -1.22 -9.51
N HIS A 118 -11.13 -0.95 -8.96
CA HIS A 118 -10.30 -1.99 -8.36
C HIS A 118 -11.00 -2.64 -7.16
N ARG A 119 -10.80 -3.93 -7.00
CA ARG A 119 -10.99 -4.58 -5.71
C ARG A 119 -9.85 -4.14 -4.80
N VAL A 120 -10.13 -3.93 -3.52
CA VAL A 120 -9.13 -3.45 -2.57
C VAL A 120 -9.11 -4.30 -1.31
N LEU A 121 -7.90 -4.49 -0.78
CA LEU A 121 -7.61 -5.10 0.51
C LEU A 121 -6.69 -4.15 1.29
N LEU A 122 -6.88 -4.08 2.59
CA LEU A 122 -6.07 -3.30 3.51
C LEU A 122 -5.23 -4.24 4.36
N TYR A 123 -3.92 -4.11 4.27
CA TYR A 123 -3.01 -4.65 5.28
C TYR A 123 -2.82 -3.59 6.38
N ASP A 124 -3.64 -3.68 7.42
CA ASP A 124 -3.69 -2.69 8.50
C ASP A 124 -2.40 -2.65 9.32
N GLY A 125 -1.81 -3.80 9.64
CA GLY A 125 -0.52 -3.88 10.33
C GLY A 125 0.62 -3.16 9.60
N SER A 126 0.53 -3.08 8.28
CA SER A 126 1.39 -2.27 7.43
C SER A 126 2.88 -2.58 7.57
N PHE A 127 3.76 -1.64 7.20
CA PHE A 127 5.20 -1.88 7.22
C PHE A 127 5.77 -1.95 8.64
N GLU A 128 5.11 -1.35 9.62
CA GLU A 128 5.50 -1.51 11.02
C GLU A 128 5.40 -2.96 11.46
N ASP A 129 4.27 -3.62 11.21
CA ASP A 129 4.10 -5.05 11.51
C ASP A 129 5.01 -5.91 10.63
N TRP A 130 5.05 -5.66 9.30
CA TRP A 130 5.88 -6.41 8.36
C TRP A 130 7.36 -6.43 8.76
N SER A 131 7.90 -5.28 9.17
CA SER A 131 9.31 -5.14 9.49
C SER A 131 9.72 -5.88 10.76
N ARG A 132 8.79 -6.24 11.64
CA ARG A 132 9.02 -7.02 12.86
C ARG A 132 9.11 -8.53 12.61
N HIS A 133 8.59 -8.99 11.49
CA HIS A 133 8.68 -10.40 11.10
C HIS A 133 10.06 -10.70 10.50
N GLU A 134 10.95 -11.31 11.28
CA GLU A 134 12.22 -11.83 10.77
C GLU A 134 11.96 -12.81 9.62
N GLY A 135 12.69 -12.68 8.52
CA GLY A 135 12.52 -13.54 7.34
C GLY A 135 11.39 -13.14 6.38
N TYR A 136 10.57 -12.12 6.69
CA TYR A 136 9.66 -11.56 5.69
C TYR A 136 10.45 -10.70 4.70
N PRO A 137 10.27 -10.90 3.38
CA PRO A 137 11.14 -10.28 2.40
C PRO A 137 10.89 -8.78 2.26
N VAL A 138 11.98 -8.02 2.25
CA VAL A 138 12.01 -6.57 2.04
C VAL A 138 12.98 -6.25 0.92
N ASP A 139 12.53 -5.45 -0.05
CA ASP A 139 13.39 -4.84 -1.05
C ASP A 139 13.85 -3.48 -0.55
N ASN A 140 15.16 -3.20 -0.70
CA ASN A 140 15.75 -1.92 -0.37
C ASN A 140 16.60 -1.41 -1.53
N PRO A 141 16.05 -0.56 -2.40
CA PRO A 141 16.77 -0.01 -3.53
C PRO A 141 18.00 0.81 -3.14
N SER A 142 17.96 1.57 -2.03
CA SER A 142 19.10 2.39 -1.60
C SER A 142 20.29 1.57 -1.14
N ALA A 143 20.07 0.41 -0.52
CA ALA A 143 21.15 -0.46 -0.08
C ALA A 143 21.94 -1.07 -1.28
N LYS A 144 21.28 -1.23 -2.43
CA LYS A 144 21.91 -1.75 -3.66
C LYS A 144 22.81 -0.70 -4.34
N GLN A 145 22.65 0.58 -4.04
CA GLN A 145 23.44 1.68 -4.61
C GLN A 145 24.70 2.00 -3.80
N GLY A 146 24.77 1.59 -2.54
CA GLY A 146 25.93 1.82 -1.65
C GLY A 146 27.10 0.82 -1.80
N GLY A 147 26.99 -0.15 -2.67
CA GLY A 147 27.99 -1.21 -2.91
C GLY A 147 28.84 -0.96 -4.17
N LYS A 148 29.60 0.15 -4.21
CA LYS A 148 30.69 0.35 -5.18
C LYS A 148 31.96 0.71 -4.45
#